data_c80ee3dad25b60451147ef960027b17f
#
_entry.id   c80ee3dad25b60451147ef960027b17f
#
_cell.length_a   1.000
_cell.length_b   1.000
_cell.length_c   1.000
_cell.angle_alpha   90.00
_cell.angle_beta   90.00
_cell.angle_gamma   90.00
#
_symmetry.space_group_name_H-M   'P 1'
#
loop_
_entity.id
_entity.type
_entity.pdbx_description
1 polymer ?
#
loop_
_entity_poly.entity_id
_entity_poly.type
_entity_poly.pdbx_seq_one_letter_code
_entity_poly.pdbx_strand_id
1 'polypeptide(L)'
;MSLSISAEALAGSTPTASAKEEHQKMLDDAIRIAARALQGLAEVLPFGHPIRAIHLSELGMLCATDETASNIPAMSLPTNEKVFPPTGAARLQLAINYLIQARKELLVAFGVGNEGGDVGKRVRETLIQLETEMGIWKEGVKTARKEQVADRPKW
;
A
#
# COMPACT_ATOMS: atom_id res chain seq x y z
N MET A 1 35.28 -33.89 31.32
CA MET A 1 35.12 -32.47 31.00
C MET A 1 33.98 -32.33 30.02
N SER A 2 32.81 -31.99 30.54
CA SER A 2 31.58 -31.85 29.74
C SER A 2 31.43 -30.38 29.37
N LEU A 3 31.55 -30.06 28.10
CA LEU A 3 31.22 -28.75 27.56
C LEU A 3 29.69 -28.68 27.32
N SER A 4 29.01 -28.03 28.23
CA SER A 4 27.58 -27.66 28.05
C SER A 4 27.54 -26.51 27.06
N ILE A 5 27.16 -26.78 25.83
CA ILE A 5 26.77 -25.76 24.88
C ILE A 5 25.34 -25.38 25.23
N SER A 6 25.17 -24.23 25.89
CA SER A 6 23.88 -23.60 26.06
C SER A 6 23.40 -23.15 24.72
N ALA A 7 22.39 -23.86 24.18
CA ALA A 7 21.60 -23.38 23.07
C ALA A 7 20.77 -22.17 23.55
N GLU A 8 21.33 -20.98 23.42
CA GLU A 8 20.58 -19.75 23.55
C GLU A 8 19.57 -19.69 22.42
N ALA A 9 18.34 -19.95 22.79
CA ALA A 9 17.19 -19.80 21.91
C ALA A 9 17.23 -18.38 21.31
N LEU A 10 17.34 -18.32 19.99
CA LEU A 10 16.96 -17.17 19.20
C LEU A 10 15.45 -16.95 19.41
N ALA A 11 15.11 -16.32 20.53
CA ALA A 11 13.81 -15.76 20.72
C ALA A 11 13.64 -14.68 19.65
N GLY A 12 12.86 -14.99 18.61
CA GLY A 12 12.42 -14.02 17.65
C GLY A 12 11.73 -12.88 18.38
N SER A 13 12.48 -11.79 18.60
CA SER A 13 11.95 -10.60 19.24
C SER A 13 10.85 -10.04 18.36
N THR A 14 9.61 -10.18 18.82
CA THR A 14 8.50 -9.41 18.25
C THR A 14 8.89 -7.94 18.32
N PRO A 15 8.78 -7.19 17.20
CA PRO A 15 9.15 -5.79 17.18
C PRO A 15 8.33 -5.04 18.23
N THR A 16 9.02 -4.21 19.03
CA THR A 16 8.38 -3.36 20.03
C THR A 16 7.41 -2.37 19.35
N ALA A 17 6.40 -1.89 20.07
CA ALA A 17 5.44 -0.89 19.54
C ALA A 17 6.17 0.32 18.94
N SER A 18 7.23 0.80 19.60
CA SER A 18 8.07 1.90 19.11
C SER A 18 8.75 1.58 17.78
N ALA A 19 9.27 0.37 17.60
CA ALA A 19 9.89 -0.05 16.34
C ALA A 19 8.90 -0.12 15.19
N LYS A 20 7.65 -0.51 15.46
CA LYS A 20 6.56 -0.50 14.47
C LYS A 20 6.17 0.91 14.05
N GLU A 21 6.10 1.84 14.99
CA GLU A 21 5.81 3.25 14.70
C GLU A 21 6.91 3.89 13.86
N GLU A 22 8.17 3.63 14.19
CA GLU A 22 9.30 4.12 13.39
C GLU A 22 9.28 3.55 11.97
N HIS A 23 9.02 2.26 11.83
CA HIS A 23 8.91 1.62 10.51
C HIS A 23 7.76 2.23 9.69
N GLN A 24 6.60 2.46 10.30
CA GLN A 24 5.47 3.11 9.63
C GLN A 24 5.82 4.53 9.19
N LYS A 25 6.48 5.30 10.05
CA LYS A 25 6.94 6.65 9.71
C LYS A 25 7.91 6.65 8.54
N MET A 26 8.88 5.73 8.53
CA MET A 26 9.82 5.60 7.43
C MET A 26 9.13 5.25 6.11
N LEU A 27 8.14 4.36 6.15
CA LEU A 27 7.34 4.00 4.98
C LEU A 27 6.54 5.21 4.46
N ASP A 28 5.90 5.96 5.33
CA ASP A 28 5.14 7.15 4.97
C ASP A 28 6.05 8.25 4.38
N ASP A 29 7.22 8.44 4.94
CA ASP A 29 8.22 9.37 4.41
C ASP A 29 8.73 8.93 3.03
N ALA A 30 8.96 7.63 2.83
CA ALA A 30 9.35 7.08 1.53
C ALA A 30 8.26 7.32 0.47
N ILE A 31 7.00 7.15 0.82
CA ILE A 31 5.86 7.44 -0.09
C ILE A 31 5.81 8.92 -0.45
N ARG A 32 5.99 9.82 0.51
CA ARG A 32 6.02 11.27 0.28
C ARG A 32 7.14 11.68 -0.67
N ILE A 33 8.34 11.15 -0.46
CA ILE A 33 9.51 11.40 -1.31
C ILE A 33 9.28 10.87 -2.71
N ALA A 34 8.80 9.63 -2.85
CA ALA A 34 8.50 9.01 -4.14
C ALA A 34 7.40 9.76 -4.92
N ALA A 35 6.35 10.21 -4.24
CA ALA A 35 5.29 11.02 -4.86
C ALA A 35 5.81 12.36 -5.37
N ARG A 36 6.69 13.00 -4.61
CA ARG A 36 7.34 14.26 -4.99
C ARG A 36 8.26 14.08 -6.20
N ALA A 37 9.04 13.00 -6.21
CA ALA A 37 9.87 12.66 -7.34
C ALA A 37 9.05 12.36 -8.60
N LEU A 38 7.90 11.71 -8.47
CA LEU A 38 6.98 11.45 -9.58
C LEU A 38 6.44 12.76 -10.17
N GLN A 39 6.09 13.75 -9.36
CA GLN A 39 5.67 15.07 -9.84
C GLN A 39 6.75 15.70 -10.71
N GLY A 40 8.01 15.71 -10.26
CA GLY A 40 9.13 16.21 -11.03
C GLY A 40 9.37 15.44 -12.33
N LEU A 41 9.28 14.13 -12.30
CA LEU A 41 9.39 13.28 -13.49
C LEU A 41 8.27 13.55 -14.51
N ALA A 42 7.04 13.81 -14.03
CA ALA A 42 5.91 14.10 -14.89
C ALA A 42 6.04 15.44 -15.64
N GLU A 43 6.82 16.37 -15.11
CA GLU A 43 7.11 17.64 -15.77
C GLU A 43 8.13 17.52 -16.91
N VAL A 44 9.07 16.59 -16.79
CA VAL A 44 10.19 16.44 -17.74
C VAL A 44 10.09 15.23 -18.66
N LEU A 45 9.34 14.21 -18.27
CA LEU A 45 9.18 12.97 -19.05
C LEU A 45 7.73 12.80 -19.52
N PRO A 46 7.53 12.43 -20.78
CA PRO A 46 6.20 12.20 -21.33
C PRO A 46 5.56 10.95 -20.76
N PHE A 47 4.25 10.85 -20.91
CA PHE A 47 3.49 9.63 -20.64
C PHE A 47 4.09 8.42 -21.38
N GLY A 48 4.23 7.31 -20.69
CA GLY A 48 4.82 6.09 -21.26
C GLY A 48 6.34 6.07 -21.32
N HIS A 49 7.02 7.03 -20.71
CA HIS A 49 8.48 6.96 -20.60
C HIS A 49 8.88 5.87 -19.61
N PRO A 50 9.87 4.99 -19.95
CA PRO A 50 10.23 3.84 -19.10
C PRO A 50 10.56 4.20 -17.66
N ILE A 51 11.34 5.23 -17.43
CA ILE A 51 11.74 5.68 -16.08
C ILE A 51 10.51 6.11 -15.28
N ARG A 52 9.61 6.88 -15.88
CA ARG A 52 8.38 7.31 -15.24
C ARG A 52 7.47 6.13 -14.92
N ALA A 53 7.33 5.17 -15.83
CA ALA A 53 6.53 3.97 -15.64
C ALA A 53 7.04 3.09 -14.49
N ILE A 54 8.36 2.89 -14.41
CA ILE A 54 9.00 2.15 -13.32
C ILE A 54 8.80 2.86 -11.99
N HIS A 55 8.98 4.18 -11.95
CA HIS A 55 8.80 4.96 -10.73
C HIS A 55 7.36 4.95 -10.21
N LEU A 56 6.38 5.00 -11.11
CA LEU A 56 4.97 4.80 -10.77
C LEU A 56 4.69 3.43 -10.15
N SER A 57 5.31 2.37 -10.69
CA SER A 57 5.16 1.03 -10.14
C SER A 57 5.76 0.91 -8.74
N GLU A 58 6.92 1.50 -8.50
CA GLU A 58 7.54 1.53 -7.17
C GLU A 58 6.69 2.29 -6.16
N LEU A 59 6.17 3.45 -6.52
CA LEU A 59 5.27 4.22 -5.67
C LEU A 59 3.99 3.45 -5.33
N GLY A 60 3.38 2.80 -6.31
CA GLY A 60 2.22 1.94 -6.10
C GLY A 60 2.52 0.76 -5.16
N MET A 61 3.70 0.14 -5.29
CA MET A 61 4.13 -0.94 -4.40
C MET A 61 4.39 -0.46 -2.97
N LEU A 62 4.97 0.72 -2.78
CA LEU A 62 5.13 1.32 -1.45
C LEU A 62 3.78 1.56 -0.78
N CYS A 63 2.80 2.09 -1.52
CA CYS A 63 1.45 2.27 -1.00
C CYS A 63 0.73 0.95 -0.71
N ALA A 64 1.06 -0.11 -1.42
CA ALA A 64 0.49 -1.45 -1.22
C ALA A 64 1.12 -2.20 -0.04
N THR A 65 2.26 -1.74 0.48
CA THR A 65 2.91 -2.35 1.65
C THR A 65 2.04 -2.22 2.88
N ASP A 66 1.92 -3.31 3.65
CA ASP A 66 1.08 -3.37 4.83
C ASP A 66 1.45 -2.32 5.88
N GLU A 67 0.45 -1.69 6.43
CA GLU A 67 0.61 -0.76 7.53
C GLU A 67 0.94 -1.50 8.83
N THR A 68 2.03 -1.14 9.48
CA THR A 68 2.45 -1.77 10.73
C THR A 68 1.69 -1.25 11.95
N ALA A 69 1.06 -0.09 11.83
CA ALA A 69 0.33 0.59 12.89
C ALA A 69 -1.20 0.54 12.74
N SER A 70 -1.74 -0.56 12.22
CA SER A 70 -3.17 -0.71 11.86
C SER A 70 -4.17 -0.63 13.02
N ASN A 71 -3.73 -0.38 14.25
CA ASN A 71 -4.60 -0.35 15.43
C ASN A 71 -4.74 1.04 16.08
N ILE A 72 -4.43 2.10 15.36
CA ILE A 72 -4.80 3.43 15.83
C ILE A 72 -6.27 3.61 15.49
N PRO A 73 -7.17 3.61 16.49
CA PRO A 73 -8.56 3.93 16.20
C PRO A 73 -8.59 5.31 15.56
N ALA A 74 -9.28 5.41 14.45
CA ALA A 74 -9.51 6.65 13.71
C ALA A 74 -10.37 7.64 14.54
N MET A 75 -10.06 7.79 15.80
CA MET A 75 -10.78 8.61 16.76
C MET A 75 -9.96 9.80 17.23
N SER A 76 -9.24 10.43 16.39
CA SER A 76 -8.71 11.71 16.80
C SER A 76 -8.40 12.59 15.61
N LEU A 77 -9.11 13.62 15.57
CA LEU A 77 -8.92 14.94 14.97
C LEU A 77 -9.65 15.13 13.64
N PRO A 78 -10.65 16.04 13.65
CA PRO A 78 -11.11 16.69 12.45
C PRO A 78 -10.06 17.72 12.04
N THR A 79 -8.92 17.28 11.58
CA THR A 79 -8.02 18.15 10.84
C THR A 79 -8.46 18.11 9.40
N ASN A 80 -8.90 19.22 8.88
CA ASN A 80 -9.22 19.45 7.48
C ASN A 80 -8.01 19.32 6.55
N GLU A 81 -6.88 18.90 7.06
CA GLU A 81 -5.70 18.59 6.28
C GLU A 81 -5.75 17.13 5.83
N LYS A 82 -5.86 16.95 4.53
CA LYS A 82 -5.69 15.65 3.90
C LYS A 82 -4.28 15.15 4.20
N VAL A 83 -4.14 14.32 5.21
CA VAL A 83 -2.87 13.69 5.53
C VAL A 83 -2.48 12.77 4.38
N PHE A 84 -1.29 13.00 3.81
CA PHE A 84 -0.71 12.14 2.78
C PHE A 84 0.54 11.44 3.36
N PRO A 85 0.70 10.14 3.19
CA PRO A 85 -0.24 9.19 2.56
C PRO A 85 -1.46 8.90 3.43
N PRO A 86 -2.62 8.54 2.82
CA PRO A 86 -3.78 8.12 3.59
C PRO A 86 -3.55 6.77 4.25
N THR A 87 -4.45 6.36 5.14
CA THR A 87 -4.44 5.08 5.84
C THR A 87 -5.63 4.21 5.44
N GLY A 88 -5.56 2.91 5.71
CA GLY A 88 -6.65 1.97 5.50
C GLY A 88 -7.09 1.83 4.05
N ALA A 89 -8.39 1.78 3.81
CA ALA A 89 -8.97 1.58 2.48
C ALA A 89 -8.60 2.67 1.47
N ALA A 90 -8.44 3.91 1.93
CA ALA A 90 -8.00 5.02 1.08
C ALA A 90 -6.57 4.81 0.56
N ARG A 91 -5.69 4.23 1.38
CA ARG A 91 -4.33 3.86 0.98
C ARG A 91 -4.32 2.75 -0.06
N LEU A 92 -5.13 1.71 0.12
CA LEU A 92 -5.29 0.64 -0.86
C LEU A 92 -5.82 1.17 -2.19
N GLN A 93 -6.80 2.07 -2.17
CA GLN A 93 -7.32 2.70 -3.38
C GLN A 93 -6.25 3.55 -4.08
N LEU A 94 -5.43 4.27 -3.32
CA LEU A 94 -4.31 5.03 -3.86
C LEU A 94 -3.28 4.12 -4.53
N ALA A 95 -2.94 3.01 -3.89
CA ALA A 95 -2.04 1.99 -4.46
C ALA A 95 -2.59 1.44 -5.78
N ILE A 96 -3.87 1.09 -5.82
CA ILE A 96 -4.55 0.60 -7.04
C ILE A 96 -4.46 1.65 -8.15
N ASN A 97 -4.73 2.91 -7.85
CA ASN A 97 -4.68 3.99 -8.85
C ASN A 97 -3.28 4.16 -9.44
N TYR A 98 -2.24 4.18 -8.61
CA TYR A 98 -0.86 4.25 -9.09
C TYR A 98 -0.45 3.03 -9.92
N LEU A 99 -0.84 1.83 -9.49
CA LEU A 99 -0.49 0.60 -10.21
C LEU A 99 -1.25 0.45 -11.53
N ILE A 100 -2.50 0.91 -11.61
CA ILE A 100 -3.24 0.95 -12.88
C ILE A 100 -2.54 1.90 -13.86
N GLN A 101 -2.16 3.08 -13.39
CA GLN A 101 -1.44 4.04 -14.22
C GLN A 101 -0.06 3.51 -14.63
N ALA A 102 0.66 2.91 -13.70
CA ALA A 102 1.94 2.27 -13.96
C ALA A 102 1.83 1.21 -15.06
N ARG A 103 0.81 0.36 -14.99
CA ARG A 103 0.58 -0.66 -16.02
C ARG A 103 0.34 -0.06 -17.40
N LYS A 104 -0.49 0.98 -17.49
CA LYS A 104 -0.73 1.69 -18.75
C LYS A 104 0.56 2.24 -19.35
N GLU A 105 1.38 2.89 -18.52
CA GLU A 105 2.65 3.46 -18.95
C GLU A 105 3.70 2.40 -19.30
N LEU A 106 3.75 1.28 -18.57
CA LEU A 106 4.63 0.15 -18.88
C LEU A 106 4.29 -0.49 -20.23
N LEU A 107 3.00 -0.62 -20.57
CA LEU A 107 2.57 -1.13 -21.86
C LEU A 107 3.00 -0.22 -23.01
N VAL A 108 2.95 1.08 -22.83
CA VAL A 108 3.45 2.06 -23.82
C VAL A 108 4.97 2.02 -23.91
N ALA A 109 5.66 1.97 -22.78
CA ALA A 109 7.12 2.01 -22.70
C ALA A 109 7.80 0.77 -23.28
N PHE A 110 7.26 -0.41 -22.99
CA PHE A 110 7.89 -1.72 -23.30
C PHE A 110 7.11 -2.56 -24.30
N GLY A 111 5.89 -2.13 -24.68
CA GLY A 111 5.01 -2.86 -25.59
C GLY A 111 4.17 -3.94 -24.90
N VAL A 112 3.10 -4.34 -25.57
CA VAL A 112 2.10 -5.31 -25.04
C VAL A 112 2.72 -6.69 -24.83
N GLY A 113 3.69 -7.09 -25.66
CA GLY A 113 4.33 -8.40 -25.55
C GLY A 113 5.30 -8.55 -24.39
N ASN A 114 5.89 -7.45 -23.91
CA ASN A 114 6.85 -7.46 -22.79
C ASN A 114 6.24 -6.97 -21.47
N GLU A 115 5.30 -6.04 -21.52
CA GLU A 115 4.60 -5.46 -20.34
C GLU A 115 5.55 -4.88 -19.26
N GLY A 116 6.82 -4.65 -19.57
CA GLY A 116 7.84 -4.25 -18.60
C GLY A 116 8.51 -5.43 -17.87
N GLY A 117 8.41 -6.65 -18.37
CA GLY A 117 9.04 -7.84 -17.82
C GLY A 117 8.60 -8.16 -16.40
N ASP A 118 9.56 -8.39 -15.51
CA ASP A 118 9.28 -8.73 -14.09
C ASP A 118 8.55 -7.61 -13.34
N VAL A 119 8.80 -6.36 -13.66
CA VAL A 119 8.11 -5.21 -13.06
C VAL A 119 6.63 -5.25 -13.43
N GLY A 120 6.29 -5.43 -14.69
CA GLY A 120 4.91 -5.52 -15.17
C GLY A 120 4.16 -6.73 -14.59
N LYS A 121 4.85 -7.86 -14.46
CA LYS A 121 4.30 -9.06 -13.80
C LYS A 121 3.94 -8.79 -12.34
N ARG A 122 4.85 -8.19 -11.58
CA ARG A 122 4.61 -7.83 -10.17
C ARG A 122 3.47 -6.83 -10.01
N VAL A 123 3.40 -5.82 -10.87
CA VAL A 123 2.29 -4.86 -10.89
C VAL A 123 0.96 -5.55 -11.10
N ARG A 124 0.87 -6.46 -12.06
CA ARG A 124 -0.35 -7.21 -12.35
C ARG A 124 -0.77 -8.11 -11.18
N GLU A 125 0.16 -8.85 -10.60
CA GLU A 125 -0.11 -9.73 -9.45
C GLU A 125 -0.57 -8.93 -8.23
N THR A 126 0.08 -7.81 -7.94
CA THR A 126 -0.28 -6.92 -6.84
C THR A 126 -1.65 -6.29 -7.07
N LEU A 127 -1.98 -5.87 -8.29
CA LEU A 127 -3.31 -5.34 -8.61
C LEU A 127 -4.42 -6.36 -8.33
N ILE A 128 -4.24 -7.60 -8.75
CA ILE A 128 -5.21 -8.67 -8.50
C ILE A 128 -5.41 -8.88 -6.99
N GLN A 129 -4.32 -8.90 -6.23
CA GLN A 129 -4.36 -9.03 -4.78
C GLN A 129 -5.11 -7.87 -4.13
N LEU A 130 -4.78 -6.64 -4.47
CA LEU A 130 -5.40 -5.44 -3.91
C LEU A 130 -6.90 -5.32 -4.27
N GLU A 131 -7.27 -5.65 -5.49
CA GLU A 131 -8.67 -5.67 -5.90
C GLU A 131 -9.47 -6.72 -5.11
N THR A 132 -8.87 -7.88 -4.82
CA THR A 132 -9.47 -8.91 -3.98
C THR A 132 -9.65 -8.41 -2.55
N GLU A 133 -8.65 -7.79 -1.95
CA GLU A 133 -8.71 -7.22 -0.60
C GLU A 133 -9.77 -6.12 -0.51
N MET A 134 -9.83 -5.22 -1.49
CA MET A 134 -10.86 -4.17 -1.56
C MET A 134 -12.27 -4.75 -1.74
N GLY A 135 -12.41 -5.84 -2.48
CA GLY A 135 -13.67 -6.56 -2.62
C GLY A 135 -14.16 -7.11 -1.29
N ILE A 136 -13.31 -7.76 -0.53
CA ILE A 136 -13.61 -8.29 0.81
C ILE A 136 -14.02 -7.16 1.75
N TRP A 137 -13.28 -6.06 1.76
CA TRP A 137 -13.57 -4.92 2.61
C TRP A 137 -14.94 -4.28 2.28
N LYS A 138 -15.24 -4.08 1.00
CA LYS A 138 -16.54 -3.54 0.55
C LYS A 138 -17.71 -4.43 0.93
N GLU A 139 -17.56 -5.73 0.83
CA GLU A 139 -18.58 -6.70 1.26
C GLU A 139 -18.78 -6.68 2.78
N GLY A 140 -17.72 -6.57 3.57
CA GLY A 140 -17.80 -6.42 5.03
C GLY A 140 -18.58 -5.19 5.44
N VAL A 141 -18.34 -4.04 4.79
CA VAL A 141 -19.07 -2.78 5.05
C VAL A 141 -20.55 -2.90 4.67
N LYS A 142 -20.86 -3.55 3.54
CA LYS A 142 -22.26 -3.78 3.13
C LYS A 142 -23.00 -4.66 4.14
N THR A 143 -22.37 -5.71 4.64
CA THR A 143 -22.93 -6.60 5.66
C THR A 143 -23.20 -5.85 6.95
N ALA A 144 -22.23 -5.09 7.47
CA ALA A 144 -22.38 -4.27 8.65
C ALA A 144 -23.51 -3.24 8.54
N ARG A 145 -23.66 -2.61 7.36
CA ARG A 145 -24.79 -1.70 7.11
C ARG A 145 -26.15 -2.39 7.12
N LYS A 146 -26.25 -3.60 6.56
CA LYS A 146 -27.48 -4.38 6.58
C LYS A 146 -27.88 -4.77 8.00
N GLU A 147 -26.93 -5.17 8.83
CA GLU A 147 -27.14 -5.51 10.24
C GLU A 147 -27.63 -4.29 11.02
N GLN A 148 -27.02 -3.11 10.83
CA GLN A 148 -27.47 -1.86 11.48
C GLN A 148 -28.90 -1.44 11.08
N VAL A 149 -29.31 -1.72 9.84
CA VAL A 149 -30.67 -1.41 9.37
C VAL A 149 -31.68 -2.42 9.93
N ALA A 150 -31.29 -3.71 10.09
CA ALA A 150 -32.13 -4.75 10.67
C ALA A 150 -32.41 -4.53 12.15
N ASP A 151 -31.46 -3.90 12.88
CA ASP A 151 -31.53 -3.63 14.33
C ASP A 151 -32.32 -2.35 14.68
N ARG A 152 -32.81 -1.60 13.69
CA ARG A 152 -33.64 -0.42 13.95
C ARG A 152 -35.03 -0.85 14.43
N PRO A 153 -35.49 -0.36 15.61
CA PRO A 153 -36.85 -0.66 16.07
C PRO A 153 -37.85 -0.15 15.05
N LYS A 154 -38.74 -1.02 14.63
CA LYS A 154 -39.90 -0.65 13.81
C LYS A 154 -40.90 0.10 14.69
N TRP A 155 -40.95 1.36 14.56
CA TRP A 155 -41.99 2.22 15.15
C TRP A 155 -43.23 2.24 14.27
#